data_c2a8642be271ad6615313493ab1a0b98
#
_entry.id   c2a8642be271ad6615313493ab1a0b98
#
_cell.length_a   1.000
_cell.length_b   1.000
_cell.length_c   1.000
_cell.angle_alpha   90.00
_cell.angle_beta   90.00
_cell.angle_gamma   90.00
#
_symmetry.space_group_name_H-M   'P 1'
#
loop_
_entity.id
_entity.type
_entity.pdbx_description
1 polymer ?
#
loop_
_entity_poly.entity_id
_entity_poly.type
_entity_poly.pdbx_seq_one_letter_code
_entity_poly.pdbx_strand_id
1 'polypeptide(L)'
;TCIDITGSNNIIIRNIEFDEIWEWDDYTEGAYDRNDWDYMTIEKGSSDIWVDHCTFYKSYDGVIDVKTPVNDSNITISWCEFLPASEDNVFFDEMMNAMKANPDNYPYYKHLLEEGMTDQQIYNYAYGQKKTHLLGQSDDDSSAKNIKLTLANNYYKNSMDRMPRLRYGTAHVYNCIMDAQDLREMRLDIEKTNPELAKKIVSNGASSNCGAHMLLENCYMSGITNALISGNGSSPAGYINAFNTIYMMDGVKQELKVALNTDKEGEVALVQDKDEFKKDLPYTGYTLYAASELDTKVKPYTGAGKLTLTTLQWEKTSYNEAKQEHTEHVWNDGEV
;
A
#
# COMPACT_ATOMS: atom_id res chain seq x y z
N THR A 1 -14.54 -4.01 5.79
CA THR A 1 -14.17 -2.70 5.19
C THR A 1 -14.79 -1.56 5.97
N CYS A 2 -14.00 -0.51 6.28
CA CYS A 2 -14.51 0.68 6.97
C CYS A 2 -15.25 1.62 6.01
N ILE A 3 -14.69 1.82 4.82
CA ILE A 3 -15.27 2.66 3.76
C ILE A 3 -15.45 1.80 2.51
N ASP A 4 -16.69 1.71 2.05
CA ASP A 4 -17.04 1.05 0.79
C ASP A 4 -17.50 2.10 -0.23
N ILE A 5 -16.73 2.26 -1.30
CA ILE A 5 -17.03 3.19 -2.39
C ILE A 5 -17.54 2.38 -3.57
N THR A 6 -18.85 2.35 -3.72
CA THR A 6 -19.54 1.53 -4.71
C THR A 6 -20.27 2.39 -5.75
N GLY A 7 -19.98 2.21 -7.04
CA GLY A 7 -20.65 2.87 -8.14
C GLY A 7 -20.64 4.40 -8.07
N SER A 8 -19.57 4.96 -7.50
CA SER A 8 -19.46 6.39 -7.17
C SER A 8 -18.29 7.03 -7.89
N ASN A 9 -18.34 8.35 -8.10
CA ASN A 9 -17.25 9.08 -8.74
C ASN A 9 -17.05 10.47 -8.12
N ASN A 10 -15.91 11.09 -8.45
CA ASN A 10 -15.52 12.41 -7.95
C ASN A 10 -15.48 12.47 -6.40
N ILE A 11 -14.82 11.50 -5.79
CA ILE A 11 -14.68 11.37 -4.34
C ILE A 11 -13.30 11.84 -3.90
N ILE A 12 -13.25 12.70 -2.91
CA ILE A 12 -12.02 13.12 -2.24
C ILE A 12 -12.08 12.69 -0.78
N ILE A 13 -11.10 11.88 -0.35
CA ILE A 13 -10.90 11.47 1.05
C ILE A 13 -9.57 12.05 1.49
N ARG A 14 -9.60 12.94 2.47
CA ARG A 14 -8.44 13.76 2.77
C ARG A 14 -8.27 14.03 4.25
N ASN A 15 -7.02 13.96 4.72
CA ASN A 15 -6.63 14.36 6.08
C ASN A 15 -7.35 13.57 7.17
N ILE A 16 -7.45 12.27 6.99
CA ILE A 16 -8.11 11.34 7.91
C ILE A 16 -7.08 10.33 8.41
N GLU A 17 -7.14 10.04 9.69
CA GLU A 17 -6.40 8.96 10.32
C GLU A 17 -7.30 7.74 10.49
N PHE A 18 -6.80 6.56 10.11
CA PHE A 18 -7.45 5.26 10.21
C PHE A 18 -6.63 4.38 11.13
N ASP A 19 -7.24 3.93 12.22
CA ASP A 19 -6.58 3.10 13.23
C ASP A 19 -7.50 1.99 13.73
N GLU A 20 -6.87 0.92 14.26
CA GLU A 20 -7.53 -0.17 15.00
C GLU A 20 -8.52 -1.05 14.21
N ILE A 21 -8.26 -1.35 12.92
CA ILE A 21 -9.02 -2.39 12.21
C ILE A 21 -8.22 -3.71 12.16
N TRP A 22 -7.82 -4.21 13.33
CA TRP A 22 -7.00 -5.40 13.41
C TRP A 22 -7.38 -6.30 14.58
N GLU A 23 -7.36 -7.60 14.33
CA GLU A 23 -7.32 -8.67 15.34
C GLU A 23 -6.50 -9.84 14.80
N TRP A 24 -6.06 -10.75 15.64
CA TRP A 24 -5.53 -12.02 15.18
C TRP A 24 -6.64 -13.07 15.14
N ASP A 25 -6.68 -13.79 14.03
CA ASP A 25 -7.55 -14.96 13.88
C ASP A 25 -7.06 -16.08 14.78
N ASP A 26 -7.82 -16.35 15.81
CA ASP A 26 -7.56 -17.40 16.80
C ASP A 26 -7.98 -18.80 16.34
N TYR A 27 -8.61 -18.91 15.16
CA TYR A 27 -9.11 -20.17 14.62
C TYR A 27 -8.25 -20.78 13.52
N THR A 28 -7.35 -20.01 12.92
CA THR A 28 -6.58 -20.44 11.76
C THR A 28 -5.12 -20.72 12.12
N GLU A 29 -4.81 -22.00 12.35
CA GLU A 29 -3.45 -22.45 12.59
C GLU A 29 -2.58 -22.24 11.33
N GLY A 30 -1.49 -21.49 11.46
CA GLY A 30 -0.53 -21.24 10.39
C GLY A 30 -0.92 -20.22 9.33
N ALA A 31 -2.13 -19.65 9.40
CA ALA A 31 -2.56 -18.59 8.51
C ALA A 31 -3.65 -17.73 9.15
N TYR A 32 -3.39 -16.50 9.51
CA TYR A 32 -4.43 -15.59 9.95
C TYR A 32 -4.93 -14.78 8.74
N ASP A 33 -5.90 -15.32 8.03
CA ASP A 33 -6.47 -14.76 6.80
C ASP A 33 -7.98 -15.01 6.72
N ARG A 34 -8.62 -15.08 7.89
CA ARG A 34 -10.04 -15.39 8.02
C ARG A 34 -10.91 -14.21 7.63
N ASN A 35 -10.52 -12.99 8.03
CA ASN A 35 -11.26 -11.78 7.80
C ASN A 35 -10.67 -11.01 6.61
N ASP A 36 -11.52 -10.46 5.76
CA ASP A 36 -11.17 -9.60 4.62
C ASP A 36 -11.46 -8.14 5.04
N TRP A 37 -10.74 -7.65 6.07
CA TRP A 37 -10.94 -6.32 6.63
C TRP A 37 -9.91 -5.33 6.09
N ASP A 38 -10.35 -4.60 5.08
CA ASP A 38 -9.63 -3.46 4.53
C ASP A 38 -10.16 -2.16 5.13
N TYR A 39 -9.35 -1.10 5.18
CA TYR A 39 -9.88 0.22 5.51
C TYR A 39 -10.80 0.74 4.41
N MET A 40 -10.45 0.52 3.15
CA MET A 40 -11.20 1.05 2.03
C MET A 40 -11.30 0.02 0.89
N THR A 41 -12.51 -0.15 0.37
CA THR A 41 -12.76 -0.89 -0.87
C THR A 41 -13.39 0.04 -1.90
N ILE A 42 -12.82 0.09 -3.10
CA ILE A 42 -13.30 0.87 -4.25
C ILE A 42 -13.77 -0.12 -5.31
N GLU A 43 -15.08 -0.14 -5.61
CA GLU A 43 -15.62 -1.18 -6.47
C GLU A 43 -16.80 -0.75 -7.35
N LYS A 44 -17.26 -1.69 -8.20
CA LYS A 44 -18.48 -1.60 -9.01
C LYS A 44 -18.56 -0.33 -9.88
N GLY A 45 -17.47 -0.03 -10.55
CA GLY A 45 -17.40 1.07 -11.51
C GLY A 45 -17.16 2.44 -10.89
N SER A 46 -16.67 2.48 -9.66
CA SER A 46 -16.21 3.73 -9.05
C SER A 46 -14.99 4.28 -9.77
N SER A 47 -14.94 5.62 -9.95
CA SER A 47 -13.87 6.32 -10.65
C SER A 47 -13.60 7.71 -10.07
N ASP A 48 -12.47 8.30 -10.45
CA ASP A 48 -12.08 9.65 -10.07
C ASP A 48 -12.05 9.81 -8.54
N ILE A 49 -11.32 8.90 -7.90
CA ILE A 49 -11.15 8.82 -6.46
C ILE A 49 -9.77 9.39 -6.09
N TRP A 50 -9.75 10.32 -5.17
CA TRP A 50 -8.52 10.89 -4.63
C TRP A 50 -8.44 10.71 -3.13
N VAL A 51 -7.45 9.93 -2.68
CA VAL A 51 -7.11 9.74 -1.27
C VAL A 51 -5.82 10.51 -1.01
N ASP A 52 -5.85 11.47 -0.09
CA ASP A 52 -4.76 12.42 0.07
C ASP A 52 -4.49 12.79 1.53
N HIS A 53 -3.21 12.86 1.91
CA HIS A 53 -2.78 13.20 3.28
C HIS A 53 -3.54 12.38 4.35
N CYS A 54 -3.69 11.08 4.14
CA CYS A 54 -4.28 10.18 5.12
C CYS A 54 -3.21 9.32 5.78
N THR A 55 -3.40 9.03 7.06
CA THR A 55 -2.60 8.06 7.81
C THR A 55 -3.38 6.77 7.96
N PHE A 56 -2.76 5.65 7.60
CA PHE A 56 -3.32 4.31 7.77
C PHE A 56 -2.38 3.49 8.64
N TYR A 57 -2.82 3.18 9.83
CA TYR A 57 -2.14 2.22 10.69
C TYR A 57 -2.50 0.81 10.29
N LYS A 58 -2.02 -0.17 11.04
CA LYS A 58 -2.21 -1.58 10.76
C LYS A 58 -3.67 -1.95 10.51
N SER A 59 -3.94 -2.55 9.33
CA SER A 59 -5.20 -3.22 9.02
C SER A 59 -5.09 -4.73 9.23
N TYR A 60 -6.22 -5.42 9.22
CA TYR A 60 -6.25 -6.89 9.28
C TYR A 60 -5.73 -7.52 7.97
N ASP A 61 -6.29 -7.17 6.82
CA ASP A 61 -5.86 -7.66 5.50
C ASP A 61 -5.15 -6.57 4.69
N GLY A 62 -5.82 -5.89 3.79
CA GLY A 62 -5.28 -4.78 3.00
C GLY A 62 -5.62 -3.41 3.58
N VAL A 63 -5.15 -2.37 2.92
CA VAL A 63 -5.49 -0.98 3.29
C VAL A 63 -6.50 -0.40 2.32
N ILE A 64 -6.17 -0.40 1.02
CA ILE A 64 -7.04 0.11 -0.03
C ILE A 64 -7.07 -0.92 -1.16
N ASP A 65 -8.21 -1.54 -1.35
CA ASP A 65 -8.45 -2.52 -2.42
C ASP A 65 -9.35 -1.95 -3.51
N VAL A 66 -9.02 -2.25 -4.77
CA VAL A 66 -9.81 -1.84 -5.94
C VAL A 66 -10.29 -3.07 -6.68
N LYS A 67 -11.62 -3.21 -6.78
CA LYS A 67 -12.29 -4.39 -7.31
C LYS A 67 -13.29 -4.01 -8.41
N THR A 68 -13.44 -4.87 -9.42
CA THR A 68 -14.52 -4.81 -10.43
C THR A 68 -14.79 -3.43 -11.08
N PRO A 69 -13.79 -2.76 -11.69
CA PRO A 69 -14.04 -1.53 -12.43
C PRO A 69 -14.83 -1.85 -13.71
N VAL A 70 -15.90 -1.10 -13.96
CA VAL A 70 -16.73 -1.26 -15.18
C VAL A 70 -16.22 -0.37 -16.31
N ASN A 71 -15.77 0.84 -15.97
CA ASN A 71 -15.18 1.83 -16.88
C ASN A 71 -13.79 2.20 -16.38
N ASP A 72 -13.14 3.17 -17.04
CA ASP A 72 -11.88 3.72 -16.56
C ASP A 72 -12.02 4.17 -15.11
N SER A 73 -11.27 3.54 -14.24
CA SER A 73 -11.25 3.80 -12.81
C SER A 73 -9.97 4.55 -12.47
N ASN A 74 -10.02 5.88 -12.51
CA ASN A 74 -8.89 6.73 -12.14
C ASN A 74 -8.81 6.85 -10.63
N ILE A 75 -7.71 6.43 -10.04
CA ILE A 75 -7.50 6.45 -8.60
C ILE A 75 -6.15 7.07 -8.33
N THR A 76 -6.14 8.10 -7.48
CA THR A 76 -4.92 8.74 -7.00
C THR A 76 -4.82 8.58 -5.49
N ILE A 77 -3.69 8.09 -5.01
CA ILE A 77 -3.35 8.03 -3.58
C ILE A 77 -2.06 8.82 -3.42
N SER A 78 -2.13 9.94 -2.71
CA SER A 78 -1.00 10.86 -2.60
C SER A 78 -0.77 11.36 -1.18
N TRP A 79 0.50 11.59 -0.87
CA TRP A 79 0.93 12.14 0.43
C TRP A 79 0.39 11.38 1.64
N CYS A 80 0.06 10.11 1.46
CA CYS A 80 -0.41 9.23 2.52
C CYS A 80 0.76 8.50 3.18
N GLU A 81 0.52 8.06 4.41
CA GLU A 81 1.43 7.14 5.10
C GLU A 81 0.71 5.86 5.50
N PHE A 82 1.42 4.76 5.31
CA PHE A 82 0.97 3.40 5.60
C PHE A 82 1.92 2.82 6.64
N LEU A 83 1.44 2.70 7.85
CA LEU A 83 2.24 2.46 9.04
C LEU A 83 1.94 1.09 9.65
N PRO A 84 2.85 0.54 10.46
CA PRO A 84 2.56 -0.58 11.35
C PRO A 84 1.50 -0.19 12.38
N ALA A 85 1.29 -1.01 13.41
CA ALA A 85 0.43 -0.64 14.54
C ALA A 85 0.90 0.70 15.15
N SER A 86 -0.04 1.52 15.63
CA SER A 86 0.30 2.75 16.31
C SER A 86 1.02 2.46 17.63
N GLU A 87 2.01 3.27 17.97
CA GLU A 87 2.70 3.16 19.28
C GLU A 87 1.75 3.42 20.44
N ASP A 88 0.67 4.18 20.22
CA ASP A 88 -0.38 4.47 21.20
C ASP A 88 -1.55 3.47 21.13
N ASN A 89 -1.44 2.42 20.30
CA ASN A 89 -2.51 1.44 20.11
C ASN A 89 -2.56 0.45 21.29
N VAL A 90 -3.34 0.81 22.30
CA VAL A 90 -3.54 -0.02 23.49
C VAL A 90 -4.16 -1.37 23.15
N PHE A 91 -5.06 -1.42 22.16
CA PHE A 91 -5.70 -2.67 21.74
C PHE A 91 -4.69 -3.68 21.18
N PHE A 92 -3.74 -3.24 20.37
CA PHE A 92 -2.69 -4.12 19.84
C PHE A 92 -1.87 -4.76 20.96
N ASP A 93 -1.41 -3.96 21.92
CA ASP A 93 -0.63 -4.43 23.06
C ASP A 93 -1.43 -5.37 23.98
N GLU A 94 -2.69 -5.04 24.26
CA GLU A 94 -3.58 -5.89 25.06
C GLU A 94 -3.81 -7.25 24.38
N MET A 95 -4.03 -7.27 23.06
CA MET A 95 -4.21 -8.51 22.28
C MET A 95 -2.94 -9.35 22.31
N MET A 96 -1.78 -8.76 22.06
CA MET A 96 -0.49 -9.46 22.09
C MET A 96 -0.19 -10.04 23.48
N ASN A 97 -0.48 -9.28 24.56
CA ASN A 97 -0.32 -9.72 25.93
C ASN A 97 -1.29 -10.87 26.29
N ALA A 98 -2.52 -10.83 25.81
CA ALA A 98 -3.51 -11.90 26.00
C ALA A 98 -3.07 -13.20 25.32
N MET A 99 -2.57 -13.11 24.08
CA MET A 99 -2.04 -14.28 23.34
C MET A 99 -0.83 -14.90 24.05
N LYS A 100 0.11 -14.06 24.49
CA LYS A 100 1.29 -14.49 25.25
C LYS A 100 0.90 -15.19 26.56
N ALA A 101 -0.09 -14.66 27.28
CA ALA A 101 -0.53 -15.22 28.56
C ALA A 101 -1.26 -16.56 28.41
N ASN A 102 -1.93 -16.81 27.27
CA ASN A 102 -2.75 -17.99 27.05
C ASN A 102 -2.60 -18.52 25.60
N PRO A 103 -1.41 -18.95 25.19
CA PRO A 103 -1.14 -19.35 23.80
C PRO A 103 -2.04 -20.49 23.30
N ASP A 104 -2.49 -21.37 24.17
CA ASP A 104 -3.38 -22.47 23.81
C ASP A 104 -4.76 -22.01 23.29
N ASN A 105 -5.17 -20.79 23.59
CA ASN A 105 -6.41 -20.19 23.09
C ASN A 105 -6.24 -19.50 21.72
N TYR A 106 -4.99 -19.37 21.24
CA TYR A 106 -4.65 -18.64 20.02
C TYR A 106 -3.80 -19.53 19.10
N PRO A 107 -4.41 -20.36 18.26
CA PRO A 107 -3.73 -21.39 17.47
C PRO A 107 -2.60 -20.85 16.59
N TYR A 108 -2.78 -19.65 15.98
CA TYR A 108 -1.73 -19.06 15.15
C TYR A 108 -0.53 -18.58 15.96
N TYR A 109 -0.76 -17.95 17.10
CA TYR A 109 0.31 -17.54 18.02
C TYR A 109 1.10 -18.77 18.51
N LYS A 110 0.38 -19.82 18.94
CA LYS A 110 0.97 -21.10 19.36
C LYS A 110 1.79 -21.74 18.25
N HIS A 111 1.27 -21.76 17.02
CA HIS A 111 1.98 -22.29 15.86
C HIS A 111 3.33 -21.54 15.63
N LEU A 112 3.36 -20.23 15.74
CA LEU A 112 4.60 -19.47 15.59
C LEU A 112 5.62 -19.75 16.71
N LEU A 113 5.17 -19.99 17.95
CA LEU A 113 6.02 -20.48 19.03
C LEU A 113 6.60 -21.87 18.72
N GLU A 114 5.77 -22.78 18.19
CA GLU A 114 6.20 -24.14 17.81
C GLU A 114 7.17 -24.12 16.61
N GLU A 115 7.02 -23.19 15.68
CA GLU A 115 8.00 -22.91 14.59
C GLU A 115 9.31 -22.29 15.13
N GLY A 116 9.39 -21.94 16.41
CA GLY A 116 10.60 -21.49 17.10
C GLY A 116 10.75 -19.99 17.21
N MET A 117 9.72 -19.19 16.97
CA MET A 117 9.75 -17.75 17.24
C MET A 117 9.66 -17.49 18.75
N THR A 118 10.35 -16.47 19.20
CA THR A 118 10.17 -15.91 20.55
C THR A 118 8.93 -15.00 20.58
N ASP A 119 8.38 -14.74 21.77
CA ASP A 119 7.29 -13.79 21.97
C ASP A 119 7.60 -12.41 21.33
N GLN A 120 8.84 -11.94 21.45
CA GLN A 120 9.24 -10.65 20.87
C GLN A 120 9.28 -10.69 19.34
N GLN A 121 9.70 -11.80 18.74
CA GLN A 121 9.69 -11.96 17.29
C GLN A 121 8.26 -12.04 16.77
N ILE A 122 7.36 -12.73 17.48
CA ILE A 122 5.94 -12.78 17.14
C ILE A 122 5.30 -11.39 17.24
N TYR A 123 5.61 -10.64 18.31
CA TYR A 123 5.16 -9.25 18.45
C TYR A 123 5.62 -8.39 17.27
N ASN A 124 6.92 -8.40 16.93
CA ASN A 124 7.48 -7.63 15.82
C ASN A 124 6.88 -8.03 14.46
N TYR A 125 6.59 -9.33 14.29
CA TYR A 125 5.94 -9.84 13.08
C TYR A 125 4.49 -9.34 12.98
N ALA A 126 3.75 -9.42 14.07
CA ALA A 126 2.37 -8.95 14.13
C ALA A 126 2.28 -7.42 14.01
N TYR A 127 3.27 -6.67 14.53
CA TYR A 127 3.30 -5.21 14.50
C TYR A 127 3.30 -4.63 13.07
N GLY A 128 3.95 -5.28 12.10
CA GLY A 128 4.05 -4.85 10.71
C GLY A 128 2.70 -4.85 9.98
N GLN A 129 2.59 -4.04 8.93
CA GLN A 129 1.45 -4.03 8.01
C GLN A 129 1.52 -5.25 7.07
N LYS A 130 0.49 -6.08 7.05
CA LYS A 130 0.50 -7.32 6.26
C LYS A 130 0.44 -7.05 4.76
N LYS A 131 -0.51 -6.25 4.31
CA LYS A 131 -0.76 -5.93 2.89
C LYS A 131 -1.21 -4.48 2.76
N THR A 132 -0.94 -3.83 1.61
CA THR A 132 -1.39 -2.44 1.39
C THR A 132 -2.44 -2.31 0.29
N HIS A 133 -2.09 -2.48 -0.99
CA HIS A 133 -2.99 -2.19 -2.10
C HIS A 133 -3.16 -3.40 -3.02
N LEU A 134 -4.36 -3.95 -3.11
CA LEU A 134 -4.73 -4.91 -4.13
C LEU A 134 -5.58 -4.24 -5.21
N LEU A 135 -5.13 -4.29 -6.45
CA LEU A 135 -5.85 -3.75 -7.59
C LEU A 135 -6.14 -4.87 -8.59
N GLY A 136 -7.42 -5.15 -8.79
CA GLY A 136 -7.90 -6.33 -9.52
C GLY A 136 -8.11 -7.53 -8.58
N GLN A 137 -9.36 -7.93 -8.43
CA GLN A 137 -9.80 -8.92 -7.46
C GLN A 137 -9.20 -10.31 -7.69
N SER A 138 -9.17 -10.77 -8.94
CA SER A 138 -8.66 -12.09 -9.33
C SER A 138 -7.98 -12.08 -10.70
N ASP A 139 -7.28 -13.16 -11.03
CA ASP A 139 -6.66 -13.34 -12.33
C ASP A 139 -7.70 -13.53 -13.47
N ASP A 140 -8.93 -13.88 -13.12
CA ASP A 140 -10.03 -14.06 -14.09
C ASP A 140 -10.82 -12.75 -14.34
N ASP A 141 -10.63 -11.73 -13.50
CA ASP A 141 -11.32 -10.44 -13.64
C ASP A 141 -10.57 -9.51 -14.60
N SER A 142 -10.72 -9.75 -15.90
CA SER A 142 -10.12 -8.91 -16.93
C SER A 142 -10.71 -7.47 -16.99
N SER A 143 -11.77 -7.15 -16.26
CA SER A 143 -12.27 -5.77 -16.14
C SER A 143 -11.26 -4.86 -15.44
N ALA A 144 -10.38 -5.43 -14.61
CA ALA A 144 -9.28 -4.72 -13.94
C ALA A 144 -8.30 -3.99 -14.90
N LYS A 145 -8.34 -4.31 -16.21
CA LYS A 145 -7.61 -3.52 -17.25
C LYS A 145 -8.01 -2.04 -17.29
N ASN A 146 -9.18 -1.70 -16.76
CA ASN A 146 -9.67 -0.33 -16.68
C ASN A 146 -9.13 0.45 -15.47
N ILE A 147 -8.38 -0.19 -14.56
CA ILE A 147 -7.76 0.49 -13.41
C ILE A 147 -6.60 1.36 -13.90
N LYS A 148 -6.64 2.63 -13.50
CA LYS A 148 -5.55 3.60 -13.70
C LYS A 148 -5.17 4.18 -12.34
N LEU A 149 -4.10 3.64 -11.75
CA LEU A 149 -3.62 4.03 -10.44
C LEU A 149 -2.49 5.05 -10.54
N THR A 150 -2.52 6.07 -9.70
CA THR A 150 -1.39 6.93 -9.40
C THR A 150 -1.06 6.84 -7.89
N LEU A 151 0.14 6.42 -7.56
CA LEU A 151 0.71 6.51 -6.21
C LEU A 151 1.80 7.58 -6.20
N ALA A 152 1.60 8.66 -5.46
CA ALA A 152 2.47 9.82 -5.49
C ALA A 152 2.86 10.30 -4.09
N ASN A 153 4.16 10.44 -3.82
CA ASN A 153 4.66 11.03 -2.58
C ASN A 153 4.15 10.30 -1.32
N ASN A 154 4.05 8.98 -1.35
CA ASN A 154 3.57 8.18 -0.22
C ASN A 154 4.74 7.59 0.59
N TYR A 155 4.49 7.34 1.87
CA TYR A 155 5.40 6.65 2.77
C TYR A 155 4.80 5.34 3.26
N TYR A 156 5.53 4.24 3.07
CA TYR A 156 5.20 2.90 3.52
C TYR A 156 6.24 2.45 4.54
N LYS A 157 5.81 2.13 5.75
CA LYS A 157 6.68 1.62 6.82
C LYS A 157 6.29 0.20 7.18
N ASN A 158 7.25 -0.73 7.10
CA ASN A 158 7.09 -2.13 7.48
C ASN A 158 5.88 -2.84 6.84
N SER A 159 5.61 -2.55 5.57
CA SER A 159 4.63 -3.27 4.78
C SER A 159 5.24 -4.55 4.20
N MET A 160 4.53 -5.68 4.37
CA MET A 160 5.02 -6.99 3.95
C MET A 160 4.69 -7.31 2.50
N ASP A 161 3.58 -6.77 1.95
CA ASP A 161 3.16 -7.08 0.58
C ASP A 161 2.31 -5.98 -0.04
N ARG A 162 2.21 -5.96 -1.37
CA ARG A 162 1.30 -5.15 -2.17
C ARG A 162 1.56 -3.64 -2.12
N MET A 163 2.78 -3.21 -2.47
CA MET A 163 3.16 -1.79 -2.56
C MET A 163 3.33 -1.27 -4.02
N PRO A 164 2.35 -1.33 -4.93
CA PRO A 164 1.08 -2.06 -4.92
C PRO A 164 1.18 -3.46 -5.56
N ARG A 165 0.13 -4.29 -5.46
CA ARG A 165 -0.10 -5.44 -6.34
C ARG A 165 -1.20 -5.12 -7.35
N LEU A 166 -0.86 -5.13 -8.63
CA LEU A 166 -1.76 -4.78 -9.74
C LEU A 166 -1.96 -5.95 -10.69
N ARG A 167 -3.21 -6.22 -11.05
CA ARG A 167 -3.60 -7.11 -12.14
C ARG A 167 -4.21 -6.33 -13.29
N TYR A 168 -3.77 -6.60 -14.51
CA TYR A 168 -4.23 -6.04 -15.79
C TYR A 168 -3.97 -4.55 -16.00
N GLY A 169 -4.47 -3.66 -15.20
CA GLY A 169 -4.49 -2.21 -15.38
C GLY A 169 -3.14 -1.49 -15.52
N THR A 170 -3.13 -0.21 -15.26
CA THR A 170 -1.92 0.62 -15.28
C THR A 170 -1.67 1.26 -13.92
N ALA A 171 -0.39 1.36 -13.50
CA ALA A 171 -0.01 2.07 -12.29
C ALA A 171 1.24 2.92 -12.50
N HIS A 172 1.16 4.20 -12.16
CA HIS A 172 2.30 5.11 -12.07
C HIS A 172 2.63 5.39 -10.60
N VAL A 173 3.83 5.04 -10.17
CA VAL A 173 4.30 5.16 -8.79
C VAL A 173 5.50 6.09 -8.77
N TYR A 174 5.42 7.23 -8.09
CA TYR A 174 6.57 8.14 -8.06
C TYR A 174 6.76 8.84 -6.71
N ASN A 175 8.01 9.16 -6.42
CA ASN A 175 8.45 9.78 -5.17
C ASN A 175 7.98 9.01 -3.92
N CYS A 176 7.77 7.72 -4.00
CA CYS A 176 7.33 6.91 -2.85
C CYS A 176 8.52 6.37 -2.08
N ILE A 177 8.39 6.33 -0.75
CA ILE A 177 9.33 5.70 0.16
C ILE A 177 8.72 4.38 0.65
N MET A 178 9.40 3.28 0.43
CA MET A 178 9.00 1.94 0.86
C MET A 178 10.10 1.40 1.79
N ASP A 179 9.86 1.47 3.10
CA ASP A 179 10.83 1.12 4.13
C ASP A 179 10.35 -0.11 4.92
N ALA A 180 11.01 -1.24 4.68
CA ALA A 180 10.79 -2.51 5.38
C ALA A 180 12.04 -2.95 6.17
N GLN A 181 12.86 -1.99 6.62
CA GLN A 181 14.14 -2.28 7.27
C GLN A 181 13.95 -3.07 8.57
N ASP A 182 12.96 -2.74 9.41
CA ASP A 182 12.75 -3.44 10.67
C ASP A 182 12.28 -4.90 10.43
N LEU A 183 11.47 -5.13 9.40
CA LEU A 183 11.09 -6.49 8.97
C LEU A 183 12.32 -7.28 8.47
N ARG A 184 13.22 -6.61 7.77
CA ARG A 184 14.48 -7.21 7.33
C ARG A 184 15.37 -7.60 8.52
N GLU A 185 15.51 -6.74 9.49
CA GLU A 185 16.28 -7.00 10.72
C GLU A 185 15.70 -8.16 11.51
N MET A 186 14.39 -8.19 11.69
CA MET A 186 13.67 -9.31 12.32
C MET A 186 13.93 -10.62 11.58
N ARG A 187 13.83 -10.63 10.25
CA ARG A 187 14.13 -11.81 9.43
C ARG A 187 15.55 -12.30 9.64
N LEU A 188 16.54 -11.40 9.63
CA LEU A 188 17.94 -11.75 9.88
C LEU A 188 18.17 -12.28 11.31
N ASP A 189 17.39 -11.84 12.27
CA ASP A 189 17.45 -12.37 13.62
C ASP A 189 16.90 -13.80 13.67
N ILE A 190 15.76 -14.06 13.09
CA ILE A 190 15.16 -15.40 12.98
C ILE A 190 16.06 -16.36 12.20
N GLU A 191 16.73 -15.88 11.15
CA GLU A 191 17.63 -16.70 10.33
C GLU A 191 18.78 -17.35 11.14
N LYS A 192 19.20 -16.71 12.23
CA LYS A 192 20.24 -17.26 13.12
C LYS A 192 19.81 -18.54 13.86
N THR A 193 18.53 -18.70 14.10
CA THR A 193 17.96 -19.81 14.89
C THR A 193 17.10 -20.75 14.03
N ASN A 194 16.36 -20.22 13.07
CA ASN A 194 15.49 -20.97 12.17
C ASN A 194 15.54 -20.42 10.72
N PRO A 195 16.55 -20.84 9.91
CA PRO A 195 16.67 -20.38 8.52
C PRO A 195 15.48 -20.71 7.62
N GLU A 196 14.77 -21.81 7.88
CA GLU A 196 13.59 -22.21 7.07
C GLU A 196 12.39 -21.30 7.36
N LEU A 197 12.19 -20.91 8.60
CA LEU A 197 11.17 -19.93 8.96
C LEU A 197 11.51 -18.54 8.38
N ALA A 198 12.76 -18.12 8.48
CA ALA A 198 13.21 -16.84 7.92
C ALA A 198 12.92 -16.71 6.42
N LYS A 199 12.96 -17.79 5.65
CA LYS A 199 12.60 -17.80 4.22
C LYS A 199 11.12 -17.50 3.97
N LYS A 200 10.24 -17.79 4.93
CA LYS A 200 8.81 -17.52 4.86
C LYS A 200 8.48 -16.04 5.17
N ILE A 201 9.36 -15.36 5.89
CA ILE A 201 9.20 -13.95 6.28
C ILE A 201 9.85 -13.06 5.23
N VAL A 202 9.08 -12.69 4.23
CA VAL A 202 9.54 -11.84 3.12
C VAL A 202 8.70 -10.57 3.03
N SER A 203 9.32 -9.51 2.51
CA SER A 203 8.61 -8.31 2.09
C SER A 203 8.61 -8.21 0.56
N ASN A 204 7.44 -7.98 -0.01
CA ASN A 204 7.23 -7.79 -1.44
C ASN A 204 6.90 -6.32 -1.71
N GLY A 205 7.62 -5.71 -2.60
CA GLY A 205 7.38 -4.33 -3.04
C GLY A 205 6.24 -4.24 -4.06
N ALA A 206 6.55 -3.68 -5.21
CA ALA A 206 5.61 -3.51 -6.30
C ALA A 206 5.50 -4.78 -7.16
N SER A 207 4.29 -5.24 -7.41
CA SER A 207 4.01 -6.47 -8.16
C SER A 207 3.03 -6.22 -9.31
N SER A 208 3.46 -6.53 -10.53
CA SER A 208 2.67 -6.42 -11.76
C SER A 208 2.31 -7.80 -12.29
N ASN A 209 1.01 -8.05 -12.50
CA ASN A 209 0.47 -9.37 -12.82
C ASN A 209 -0.50 -9.30 -14.01
N CYS A 210 -0.74 -10.43 -14.66
CA CYS A 210 -1.75 -10.58 -15.72
C CYS A 210 -1.63 -9.55 -16.85
N GLY A 211 -0.39 -9.26 -17.28
CA GLY A 211 -0.14 -8.29 -18.33
C GLY A 211 -0.36 -6.82 -17.93
N ALA A 212 -0.48 -6.51 -16.64
CA ALA A 212 -0.54 -5.14 -16.15
C ALA A 212 0.71 -4.33 -16.52
N HIS A 213 0.60 -3.01 -16.52
CA HIS A 213 1.69 -2.09 -16.82
C HIS A 213 1.98 -1.20 -15.61
N MET A 214 3.21 -1.24 -15.09
CA MET A 214 3.62 -0.47 -13.93
C MET A 214 4.96 0.23 -14.13
N LEU A 215 5.00 1.51 -13.83
CA LEU A 215 6.21 2.32 -13.85
C LEU A 215 6.45 2.94 -12.48
N LEU A 216 7.66 2.72 -11.94
CA LEU A 216 8.13 3.43 -10.75
C LEU A 216 9.15 4.51 -11.17
N GLU A 217 9.05 5.71 -10.59
CA GLU A 217 10.02 6.80 -10.82
C GLU A 217 10.45 7.45 -9.50
N ASN A 218 11.75 7.63 -9.37
CA ASN A 218 12.33 8.39 -8.26
C ASN A 218 11.85 7.91 -6.86
N CYS A 219 11.70 6.61 -6.68
CA CYS A 219 11.31 6.00 -5.40
C CYS A 219 12.55 5.63 -4.56
N TYR A 220 12.33 5.42 -3.27
CA TYR A 220 13.32 4.88 -2.35
C TYR A 220 12.79 3.60 -1.72
N MET A 221 13.52 2.50 -1.85
CA MET A 221 13.13 1.19 -1.34
C MET A 221 14.22 0.65 -0.42
N SER A 222 13.87 0.22 0.79
CA SER A 222 14.82 -0.26 1.80
C SER A 222 14.31 -1.52 2.50
N GLY A 223 15.19 -2.52 2.64
CA GLY A 223 14.89 -3.76 3.38
C GLY A 223 13.86 -4.68 2.72
N ILE A 224 13.42 -4.40 1.50
CA ILE A 224 12.40 -5.16 0.79
C ILE A 224 13.04 -6.36 0.09
N THR A 225 12.57 -7.57 0.40
CA THR A 225 13.15 -8.81 -0.14
C THR A 225 12.99 -8.92 -1.65
N ASN A 226 11.78 -8.67 -2.15
CA ASN A 226 11.44 -8.73 -3.57
C ASN A 226 10.91 -7.36 -4.01
N ALA A 227 11.79 -6.47 -4.44
CA ALA A 227 11.45 -5.07 -4.68
C ALA A 227 10.52 -4.84 -5.88
N LEU A 228 10.83 -5.45 -7.03
CA LEU A 228 10.03 -5.40 -8.26
C LEU A 228 9.70 -6.80 -8.74
N ILE A 229 8.42 -7.10 -8.86
CA ILE A 229 7.93 -8.45 -9.13
C ILE A 229 7.10 -8.46 -10.43
N SER A 230 7.48 -9.32 -11.36
CA SER A 230 6.69 -9.65 -12.56
C SER A 230 6.04 -11.02 -12.37
N GLY A 231 4.71 -11.07 -12.26
CA GLY A 231 3.96 -12.25 -11.81
C GLY A 231 4.08 -12.50 -10.31
N ASN A 232 3.12 -13.18 -9.71
CA ASN A 232 3.20 -13.51 -8.29
C ASN A 232 2.40 -14.79 -7.97
N GLY A 233 3.10 -15.86 -7.61
CA GLY A 233 2.53 -17.19 -7.42
C GLY A 233 1.83 -17.69 -8.68
N SER A 234 0.56 -18.03 -8.61
CA SER A 234 -0.24 -18.47 -9.77
C SER A 234 -0.54 -17.36 -10.78
N SER A 235 -0.43 -16.09 -10.39
CA SER A 235 -0.75 -14.95 -11.27
C SER A 235 0.33 -14.77 -12.33
N PRO A 236 -0.03 -14.70 -13.63
CA PRO A 236 0.92 -14.50 -14.74
C PRO A 236 1.71 -13.20 -14.63
N ALA A 237 2.81 -13.13 -15.37
CA ALA A 237 3.67 -11.96 -15.46
C ALA A 237 2.94 -10.69 -15.95
N GLY A 238 3.36 -9.55 -15.47
CA GLY A 238 3.00 -8.21 -15.94
C GLY A 238 4.23 -7.34 -16.11
N TYR A 239 4.11 -6.25 -16.86
CA TYR A 239 5.19 -5.31 -17.16
C TYR A 239 5.45 -4.40 -15.97
N ILE A 240 6.70 -4.35 -15.51
CA ILE A 240 7.13 -3.47 -14.41
C ILE A 240 8.56 -3.00 -14.63
N ASN A 241 8.85 -1.77 -14.25
CA ASN A 241 10.22 -1.26 -14.20
C ASN A 241 10.31 -0.06 -13.24
N ALA A 242 11.54 0.30 -12.88
CA ALA A 242 11.82 1.47 -12.03
C ALA A 242 12.99 2.30 -12.60
N PHE A 243 12.83 3.62 -12.56
CA PHE A 243 13.84 4.58 -13.03
C PHE A 243 14.21 5.55 -11.93
N ASN A 244 15.49 5.92 -11.86
CA ASN A 244 16.03 6.83 -10.84
C ASN A 244 15.66 6.44 -9.39
N THR A 245 15.35 5.18 -9.16
CA THR A 245 14.94 4.63 -7.87
C THR A 245 16.18 4.13 -7.12
N ILE A 246 16.24 4.38 -5.82
CA ILE A 246 17.28 3.83 -4.93
C ILE A 246 16.73 2.58 -4.26
N TYR A 247 17.52 1.50 -4.32
CA TYR A 247 17.23 0.27 -3.58
C TYR A 247 18.37 -0.05 -2.61
N MET A 248 18.03 -0.15 -1.34
CA MET A 248 18.95 -0.42 -0.25
C MET A 248 18.65 -1.75 0.41
N MET A 249 19.67 -2.57 0.59
CA MET A 249 19.60 -3.81 1.37
C MET A 249 20.78 -3.88 2.32
N ASP A 250 20.49 -4.06 3.61
CA ASP A 250 21.52 -4.15 4.66
C ASP A 250 22.50 -2.95 4.65
N GLY A 251 21.97 -1.74 4.42
CA GLY A 251 22.74 -0.50 4.35
C GLY A 251 23.55 -0.29 3.06
N VAL A 252 23.47 -1.23 2.10
CA VAL A 252 24.21 -1.18 0.83
C VAL A 252 23.26 -0.95 -0.34
N LYS A 253 23.59 0.01 -1.21
CA LYS A 253 22.85 0.22 -2.46
C LYS A 253 23.01 -0.98 -3.37
N GLN A 254 21.90 -1.51 -3.84
CA GLN A 254 21.82 -2.66 -4.76
C GLN A 254 21.35 -2.23 -6.14
N GLU A 255 21.65 -3.06 -7.13
CA GLU A 255 21.01 -2.99 -8.44
C GLU A 255 19.55 -3.43 -8.31
N LEU A 256 18.62 -2.62 -8.78
CA LEU A 256 17.21 -2.94 -8.79
C LEU A 256 16.85 -3.71 -10.07
N LYS A 257 16.42 -4.96 -9.89
CA LYS A 257 16.06 -5.87 -10.99
C LYS A 257 14.61 -6.31 -10.87
N VAL A 258 13.98 -6.51 -12.01
CA VAL A 258 12.65 -7.14 -12.08
C VAL A 258 12.82 -8.63 -11.88
N ALA A 259 12.26 -9.16 -10.82
CA ALA A 259 12.23 -10.58 -10.52
C ALA A 259 11.00 -11.25 -11.12
N LEU A 260 11.18 -12.38 -11.79
CA LEU A 260 10.06 -13.27 -12.09
C LEU A 260 9.69 -14.04 -10.81
N ASN A 261 8.44 -13.98 -10.42
CA ASN A 261 7.94 -14.66 -9.22
C ASN A 261 6.59 -15.36 -9.50
N THR A 262 6.56 -16.23 -10.51
CA THR A 262 5.37 -16.98 -10.91
C THR A 262 5.67 -18.48 -10.97
N ASP A 263 4.65 -19.29 -10.65
CA ASP A 263 4.68 -20.75 -10.75
C ASP A 263 4.42 -21.27 -12.19
N LYS A 264 4.14 -20.37 -13.13
CA LYS A 264 3.80 -20.73 -14.51
C LYS A 264 5.04 -21.05 -15.33
N GLU A 265 5.12 -22.28 -15.81
CA GLU A 265 6.22 -22.76 -16.61
C GLU A 265 6.35 -21.97 -17.92
N GLY A 266 7.58 -21.61 -18.28
CA GLY A 266 7.89 -20.90 -19.52
C GLY A 266 7.68 -19.39 -19.51
N GLU A 267 7.19 -18.81 -18.41
CA GLU A 267 7.11 -17.37 -18.29
C GLU A 267 8.48 -16.72 -18.11
N VAL A 268 8.54 -15.44 -18.48
CA VAL A 268 9.71 -14.57 -18.30
C VAL A 268 9.28 -13.27 -17.66
N ALA A 269 10.19 -12.64 -16.93
CA ALA A 269 9.92 -11.31 -16.37
C ALA A 269 9.69 -10.30 -17.50
N LEU A 270 8.58 -9.53 -17.40
CA LEU A 270 8.23 -8.51 -18.37
C LEU A 270 8.68 -7.14 -17.85
N VAL A 271 9.53 -6.48 -18.64
CA VAL A 271 10.12 -5.18 -18.26
C VAL A 271 9.37 -4.07 -18.97
N GLN A 272 8.86 -3.11 -18.20
CA GLN A 272 8.14 -1.95 -18.72
C GLN A 272 9.10 -0.95 -19.37
N ASP A 273 8.81 -0.59 -20.62
CA ASP A 273 9.45 0.54 -21.27
C ASP A 273 8.87 1.87 -20.76
N LYS A 274 9.77 2.78 -20.35
CA LYS A 274 9.36 4.05 -19.73
C LYS A 274 8.69 5.00 -20.73
N ASP A 275 9.24 5.12 -21.90
CA ASP A 275 8.79 6.11 -22.88
C ASP A 275 7.46 5.66 -23.50
N GLU A 276 7.26 4.37 -23.66
CA GLU A 276 5.99 3.78 -24.07
C GLU A 276 4.91 4.00 -23.01
N PHE A 277 5.22 3.70 -21.74
CA PHE A 277 4.28 3.91 -20.62
C PHE A 277 3.83 5.38 -20.51
N LYS A 278 4.76 6.32 -20.66
CA LYS A 278 4.47 7.75 -20.51
C LYS A 278 3.56 8.34 -21.59
N LYS A 279 3.44 7.71 -22.74
CA LYS A 279 2.51 8.16 -23.78
C LYS A 279 1.04 8.12 -23.35
N ASP A 280 0.71 7.17 -22.48
CA ASP A 280 -0.66 6.90 -22.04
C ASP A 280 -1.01 7.52 -20.68
N LEU A 281 -0.07 8.28 -20.07
CA LEU A 281 -0.35 8.99 -18.83
C LEU A 281 -1.41 10.09 -19.05
N PRO A 282 -2.48 10.12 -18.22
CA PRO A 282 -3.55 11.11 -18.38
C PRO A 282 -3.16 12.51 -17.92
N TYR A 283 -1.93 12.70 -17.44
CA TYR A 283 -1.42 13.96 -16.91
C TYR A 283 0.03 14.20 -17.31
N THR A 284 0.41 15.49 -17.26
CA THR A 284 1.79 15.97 -17.46
C THR A 284 2.14 16.94 -16.34
N GLY A 285 3.41 17.26 -16.19
CA GLY A 285 3.82 18.32 -15.26
C GLY A 285 3.90 17.93 -13.80
N TYR A 286 3.96 16.64 -13.47
CA TYR A 286 4.23 16.16 -12.11
C TYR A 286 5.71 16.41 -11.72
N THR A 287 5.93 16.67 -10.44
CA THR A 287 7.27 16.94 -9.90
C THR A 287 7.95 15.65 -9.45
N LEU A 288 9.17 15.42 -9.94
CA LEU A 288 10.03 14.33 -9.47
C LEU A 288 11.13 14.89 -8.58
N TYR A 289 11.20 14.45 -7.34
CA TYR A 289 12.31 14.70 -6.43
C TYR A 289 13.42 13.66 -6.64
N ALA A 290 14.66 13.97 -6.34
CA ALA A 290 15.68 12.93 -6.31
C ALA A 290 15.35 11.89 -5.23
N ALA A 291 15.51 10.59 -5.53
CA ALA A 291 15.18 9.53 -4.57
C ALA A 291 15.96 9.67 -3.24
N SER A 292 17.15 10.27 -3.25
CA SER A 292 17.94 10.56 -2.06
C SER A 292 17.43 11.72 -1.21
N GLU A 293 16.47 12.51 -1.71
CA GLU A 293 15.90 13.67 -1.01
C GLU A 293 14.50 13.38 -0.43
N LEU A 294 13.93 12.20 -0.66
CA LEU A 294 12.55 11.89 -0.28
C LEU A 294 12.32 11.96 1.24
N ASP A 295 13.31 11.58 2.05
CA ASP A 295 13.24 11.71 3.51
C ASP A 295 13.04 13.16 3.99
N THR A 296 13.43 14.14 3.19
CA THR A 296 13.29 15.57 3.52
C THR A 296 12.22 16.29 2.73
N LYS A 297 11.90 15.81 1.52
CA LYS A 297 10.96 16.46 0.61
C LYS A 297 9.56 15.85 0.61
N VAL A 298 9.43 14.59 1.05
CA VAL A 298 8.19 13.83 1.03
C VAL A 298 7.78 13.39 2.42
N LYS A 299 8.59 12.58 3.08
CA LYS A 299 8.24 11.94 4.35
C LYS A 299 7.68 12.89 5.44
N PRO A 300 8.23 14.09 5.68
CA PRO A 300 7.70 14.99 6.71
C PRO A 300 6.31 15.57 6.41
N TYR A 301 5.86 15.42 5.17
CA TYR A 301 4.61 15.99 4.67
C TYR A 301 3.54 14.94 4.37
N THR A 302 3.84 13.65 4.60
CA THR A 302 2.86 12.56 4.45
C THR A 302 1.98 12.45 5.68
N GLY A 303 0.75 11.94 5.46
CA GLY A 303 -0.18 11.60 6.53
C GLY A 303 -1.14 12.71 6.94
N ALA A 304 -2.03 12.34 7.83
CA ALA A 304 -3.02 13.24 8.41
C ALA A 304 -2.35 14.34 9.28
N GLY A 305 -2.96 15.51 9.32
CA GLY A 305 -2.44 16.66 10.07
C GLY A 305 -1.27 17.39 9.42
N LYS A 306 -0.77 16.92 8.26
CA LYS A 306 0.35 17.56 7.54
C LYS A 306 -0.11 18.55 6.47
N LEU A 307 -1.38 18.52 6.12
CA LEU A 307 -1.96 19.46 5.20
C LEU A 307 -2.08 20.84 5.84
N THR A 308 -1.39 21.83 5.25
CA THR A 308 -1.51 23.23 5.68
C THR A 308 -2.64 23.91 4.92
N LEU A 309 -3.67 24.34 5.61
CA LEU A 309 -4.84 25.02 5.02
C LEU A 309 -4.49 26.38 4.39
N THR A 310 -3.33 26.95 4.72
CA THR A 310 -2.81 28.23 4.19
C THR A 310 -2.61 28.24 2.66
N THR A 311 -2.64 27.10 2.01
CA THR A 311 -2.53 26.99 0.56
C THR A 311 -3.85 26.66 -0.14
N LEU A 312 -4.93 26.44 0.63
CA LEU A 312 -6.24 26.09 0.08
C LEU A 312 -7.15 27.31 0.05
N GLN A 313 -7.41 27.82 -1.13
CA GLN A 313 -8.55 28.72 -1.34
C GLN A 313 -9.78 27.85 -1.61
N TRP A 314 -10.78 27.95 -0.73
CA TRP A 314 -12.05 27.27 -0.89
C TRP A 314 -13.04 28.22 -1.55
N GLU A 315 -13.53 27.85 -2.72
CA GLU A 315 -14.69 28.51 -3.30
C GLU A 315 -15.94 27.76 -2.85
N LYS A 316 -16.77 28.40 -2.06
CA LYS A 316 -18.08 27.87 -1.70
C LYS A 316 -19.15 28.60 -2.49
N THR A 317 -19.86 27.87 -3.32
CA THR A 317 -21.09 28.33 -3.97
C THR A 317 -22.27 28.02 -3.06
N SER A 318 -23.01 29.00 -2.64
CA SER A 318 -24.32 28.80 -2.03
C SER A 318 -25.43 29.13 -3.04
N TYR A 319 -26.36 28.20 -3.22
CA TYR A 319 -27.52 28.39 -4.08
C TYR A 319 -28.65 29.05 -3.31
N ASN A 320 -29.17 30.15 -3.79
CA ASN A 320 -30.35 30.80 -3.26
C ASN A 320 -31.58 30.34 -4.08
N GLU A 321 -32.35 29.40 -3.52
CA GLU A 321 -33.52 28.83 -4.20
C GLU A 321 -34.58 29.87 -4.55
N ALA A 322 -34.76 30.91 -3.75
CA ALA A 322 -35.75 31.94 -4.01
C ALA A 322 -35.39 32.86 -5.17
N LYS A 323 -34.10 32.98 -5.46
CA LYS A 323 -33.58 33.80 -6.57
C LYS A 323 -33.09 33.01 -7.76
N GLN A 324 -32.94 31.67 -7.58
CA GLN A 324 -32.26 30.79 -8.54
C GLN A 324 -30.85 31.28 -8.91
N GLU A 325 -30.15 31.87 -7.97
CA GLU A 325 -28.83 32.45 -8.13
C GLU A 325 -27.81 31.72 -7.29
N HIS A 326 -26.60 31.53 -7.86
CA HIS A 326 -25.42 31.08 -7.12
C HIS A 326 -24.64 32.28 -6.63
N THR A 327 -24.27 32.26 -5.36
CA THR A 327 -23.33 33.24 -4.78
C THR A 327 -22.01 32.54 -4.51
N GLU A 328 -20.94 33.01 -5.10
CA GLU A 328 -19.59 32.54 -4.85
C GLU A 328 -19.02 33.22 -3.60
N HIS A 329 -18.50 32.43 -2.68
CA HIS A 329 -17.75 32.90 -1.51
C HIS A 329 -16.32 32.39 -1.61
N VAL A 330 -15.39 33.30 -1.63
CA VAL A 330 -13.97 32.98 -1.47
C VAL A 330 -13.65 33.04 0.01
N TRP A 331 -13.23 31.95 0.59
CA TRP A 331 -12.79 31.89 1.98
C TRP A 331 -11.28 32.13 2.02
N ASN A 332 -10.87 33.13 2.83
CA ASN A 332 -9.46 33.37 3.11
C ASN A 332 -9.05 32.63 4.39
N ASP A 333 -7.75 32.33 4.50
CA ASP A 333 -7.19 31.70 5.70
C ASP A 333 -7.55 32.49 6.95
N GLY A 334 -8.23 31.85 7.90
CA GLY A 334 -8.63 32.46 9.16
C GLY A 334 -10.15 32.60 9.37
N GLU A 335 -10.96 32.22 8.39
CA GLU A 335 -12.44 32.26 8.51
C GLU A 335 -13.06 30.87 8.75
N VAL A 336 -12.26 29.88 9.17
CA VAL A 336 -12.72 28.53 9.52
C VAL A 336 -12.71 28.35 11.03
#